data_ee871a910f37c2ad896901770225172c
#
_entry.id   ee871a910f37c2ad896901770225172c
#
_cell.length_a   1.000
_cell.length_b   1.000
_cell.length_c   1.000
_cell.angle_alpha   90.00
_cell.angle_beta   90.00
_cell.angle_gamma   90.00
#
_symmetry.space_group_name_H-M   'P 1'
#
loop_
_entity.id
_entity.type
_entity.pdbx_description
1 polymer ?
#
loop_
_entity_poly.entity_id
_entity_poly.type
_entity_poly.pdbx_seq_one_letter_code
_entity_poly.pdbx_strand_id
1 'polypeptide(L)'
;MGTIEIKLNDNSILKLDKKYTEGTEYSTVDRNVSTRALTDFKTITLARNNSNFPTETYYSQYNNSVKRWYAGNLSLRTISYSNGRYVATYSGILVMQNW
;
A
#
# COMPACT_ATOMS: atom_id res chain seq x y z
N MET A 1 -0.10 5.99 -19.21
CA MET A 1 -0.43 6.80 -18.21
C MET A 1 -1.76 6.52 -17.62
N GLY A 2 -1.97 6.86 -16.56
CA GLY A 2 -3.12 6.58 -15.79
C GLY A 2 -2.83 5.70 -14.63
N THR A 3 -3.67 5.87 -13.65
CA THR A 3 -3.61 5.13 -12.40
C THR A 3 -4.61 4.00 -12.46
N ILE A 4 -4.21 2.81 -12.04
CA ILE A 4 -5.12 1.69 -11.93
C ILE A 4 -5.27 1.30 -10.47
N GLU A 5 -6.38 0.64 -10.18
CA GLU A 5 -6.66 0.13 -8.85
C GLU A 5 -6.31 -1.33 -8.80
N ILE A 6 -5.56 -1.72 -7.78
CA ILE A 6 -5.12 -3.10 -7.59
C ILE A 6 -5.74 -3.58 -6.30
N LYS A 7 -6.54 -4.64 -6.38
CA LYS A 7 -7.13 -5.24 -5.20
C LYS A 7 -6.15 -6.24 -4.62
N LEU A 8 -5.75 -6.04 -3.37
CA LEU A 8 -4.82 -6.92 -2.69
C LEU A 8 -5.56 -8.10 -2.05
N ASN A 9 -4.80 -9.05 -1.51
CA ASN A 9 -5.37 -10.28 -0.95
C ASN A 9 -6.31 -10.04 0.22
N ASP A 10 -6.11 -8.95 0.94
CA ASP A 10 -6.95 -8.61 2.08
C ASP A 10 -8.10 -7.68 1.70
N ASN A 11 -8.41 -7.56 0.41
CA ASN A 11 -9.46 -6.69 -0.13
C ASN A 11 -9.16 -5.20 -0.01
N SER A 12 -7.97 -4.84 0.40
CA SER A 12 -7.54 -3.45 0.34
C SER A 12 -7.25 -3.07 -1.10
N ILE A 13 -7.18 -1.78 -1.35
CA ILE A 13 -7.02 -1.25 -2.71
C ILE A 13 -5.81 -0.34 -2.75
N LEU A 14 -4.95 -0.60 -3.72
CA LEU A 14 -3.75 0.19 -3.97
C LEU A 14 -3.93 0.90 -5.31
N LYS A 15 -3.74 2.21 -5.33
CA LYS A 15 -3.76 2.97 -6.57
C LYS A 15 -2.34 3.25 -7.01
N LEU A 16 -2.02 2.82 -8.22
CA LEU A 16 -0.65 2.84 -8.70
C LEU A 16 -0.65 3.24 -10.17
N ASP A 17 0.33 4.05 -10.57
CA ASP A 17 0.50 4.37 -11.97
C ASP A 17 0.79 3.08 -12.74
N LYS A 18 0.15 2.92 -13.87
CA LYS A 18 0.23 1.69 -14.66
C LYS A 18 1.66 1.28 -14.98
N LYS A 19 2.55 2.24 -15.17
CA LYS A 19 3.94 1.93 -15.53
C LYS A 19 4.70 1.18 -14.43
N TYR A 20 4.18 1.17 -13.19
CA TYR A 20 4.81 0.45 -12.08
C TYR A 20 4.18 -0.89 -11.80
N THR A 21 3.21 -1.33 -12.60
CA THR A 21 2.42 -2.51 -12.26
C THR A 21 2.90 -3.79 -12.93
N GLU A 22 3.57 -3.68 -14.06
CA GLU A 22 4.00 -4.86 -14.79
C GLU A 22 5.10 -5.59 -14.03
N GLY A 23 4.89 -6.88 -13.78
CA GLY A 23 5.85 -7.70 -13.08
C GLY A 23 6.03 -7.35 -11.60
N THR A 24 5.08 -6.64 -11.03
CA THR A 24 5.17 -6.21 -9.63
C THR A 24 4.38 -7.14 -8.72
N GLU A 25 5.02 -7.53 -7.62
CA GLU A 25 4.36 -8.31 -6.57
C GLU A 25 4.06 -7.41 -5.39
N TYR A 26 2.92 -7.62 -4.76
CA TYR A 26 2.42 -6.77 -3.69
C TYR A 26 2.30 -7.56 -2.41
N SER A 27 2.70 -6.96 -1.30
CA SER A 27 2.59 -7.59 0.01
C SER A 27 2.20 -6.57 1.05
N THR A 28 1.40 -6.97 2.02
CA THR A 28 1.06 -6.11 3.14
C THR A 28 1.73 -6.65 4.39
N VAL A 29 2.11 -5.73 5.27
CA VAL A 29 2.67 -6.09 6.56
C VAL A 29 1.57 -5.94 7.59
N ASP A 30 1.09 -7.07 8.09
CA ASP A 30 0.00 -7.06 9.05
C ASP A 30 0.51 -6.74 10.43
N ARG A 31 -0.21 -5.88 11.11
CA ARG A 31 0.01 -5.63 12.52
C ARG A 31 -1.31 -5.77 13.23
N ASN A 32 -1.30 -6.47 14.32
CA ASN A 32 -2.47 -6.58 15.17
C ASN A 32 -2.64 -5.30 15.95
N VAL A 33 -3.16 -4.30 15.28
CA VAL A 33 -3.45 -3.04 15.94
C VAL A 33 -4.95 -2.88 15.97
N SER A 34 -5.48 -2.76 17.14
CA SER A 34 -6.88 -2.46 17.33
C SER A 34 -7.10 -1.01 16.97
N THR A 35 -7.86 -0.76 15.92
CA THR A 35 -8.09 0.60 15.48
C THR A 35 -9.40 1.11 16.03
N ARG A 36 -9.31 2.04 16.90
CA ARG A 36 -10.47 2.80 17.35
C ARG A 36 -10.31 4.27 17.08
N ALA A 37 -9.17 4.62 16.54
CA ALA A 37 -8.82 6.00 16.29
C ALA A 37 -9.28 6.40 14.89
N LEU A 38 -9.27 7.69 14.64
CA LEU A 38 -9.57 8.24 13.31
C LEU A 38 -8.45 7.94 12.32
N THR A 39 -7.32 7.45 12.81
CA THR A 39 -6.16 7.14 11.97
C THR A 39 -5.67 5.73 12.23
N ASP A 40 -4.95 5.20 11.26
CA ASP A 40 -4.28 3.91 11.35
C ASP A 40 -2.94 4.03 10.65
N PHE A 41 -2.06 3.07 10.85
CA PHE A 41 -0.76 3.05 10.21
C PHE A 41 -0.65 1.81 9.35
N LYS A 42 -0.10 1.94 8.14
CA LYS A 42 0.02 0.79 7.24
C LYS A 42 1.39 0.75 6.59
N THR A 43 1.89 -0.47 6.42
CA THR A 43 3.12 -0.74 5.70
C THR A 43 2.84 -1.77 4.62
N ILE A 44 3.34 -1.52 3.43
CA ILE A 44 3.26 -2.47 2.32
C ILE A 44 4.61 -2.57 1.64
N THR A 45 4.78 -3.61 0.84
CA THR A 45 5.98 -3.76 0.01
C THR A 45 5.59 -4.00 -1.43
N LEU A 46 6.40 -3.48 -2.34
CA LEU A 46 6.31 -3.77 -3.77
C LEU A 46 7.64 -4.40 -4.20
N ALA A 47 7.58 -5.50 -4.95
CA ALA A 47 8.79 -6.15 -5.44
C ALA A 47 8.78 -6.13 -6.97
N ARG A 48 9.89 -5.68 -7.55
CA ARG A 48 10.04 -5.54 -8.99
C ARG A 48 11.40 -6.01 -9.47
N ASN A 49 11.52 -6.23 -10.77
CA ASN A 49 12.79 -6.60 -11.39
C ASN A 49 13.73 -5.42 -11.58
N ASN A 50 13.26 -4.20 -11.34
CA ASN A 50 14.07 -2.99 -11.46
C ASN A 50 13.81 -2.10 -10.26
N SER A 51 14.61 -1.06 -10.13
CA SER A 51 14.54 -0.16 -8.99
C SER A 51 13.63 1.05 -9.23
N ASN A 52 12.81 0.99 -10.26
CA ASN A 52 11.92 2.10 -10.62
C ASN A 52 10.62 1.99 -9.83
N PHE A 53 10.50 2.79 -8.79
CA PHE A 53 9.35 2.80 -7.89
C PHE A 53 8.80 4.21 -7.74
N PRO A 54 7.48 4.36 -7.56
CA PRO A 54 6.93 5.68 -7.26
C PRO A 54 7.35 6.14 -5.87
N THR A 55 7.36 7.44 -5.65
CA THR A 55 7.73 7.99 -4.34
C THR A 55 6.62 7.83 -3.31
N GLU A 56 5.39 7.68 -3.77
CA GLU A 56 4.27 7.38 -2.88
C GLU A 56 3.17 6.69 -3.67
N THR A 57 2.24 6.08 -2.94
CA THR A 57 1.10 5.40 -3.52
C THR A 57 -0.11 5.58 -2.62
N TYR A 58 -1.28 5.65 -3.22
CA TYR A 58 -2.52 5.81 -2.47
C TYR A 58 -3.08 4.44 -2.09
N TYR A 59 -3.43 4.29 -0.82
CA TYR A 59 -3.87 3.01 -0.27
C TYR A 59 -5.16 3.20 0.50
N SER A 60 -6.08 2.24 0.37
CA SER A 60 -7.33 2.26 1.13
C SER A 60 -7.69 0.86 1.59
N GLN A 61 -8.30 0.78 2.75
CA GLN A 61 -8.77 -0.50 3.29
C GLN A 61 -10.07 -0.27 4.06
N TYR A 62 -10.91 -1.30 4.04
CA TYR A 62 -12.15 -1.27 4.77
C TYR A 62 -11.96 -1.94 6.13
N ASN A 63 -12.39 -1.26 7.18
CA ASN A 63 -12.30 -1.79 8.54
C ASN A 63 -13.69 -2.27 8.96
N ASN A 64 -13.83 -3.59 9.13
CA ASN A 64 -15.11 -4.20 9.46
C ASN A 64 -15.58 -3.86 10.88
N SER A 65 -14.67 -3.57 11.78
CA SER A 65 -15.01 -3.27 13.16
C SER A 65 -15.75 -1.95 13.30
N VAL A 66 -15.33 -0.95 12.53
CA VAL A 66 -15.96 0.38 12.57
C VAL A 66 -16.81 0.64 11.34
N LYS A 67 -16.76 -0.25 10.35
CA LYS A 67 -17.53 -0.15 9.10
C LYS A 67 -17.25 1.15 8.36
N ARG A 68 -15.97 1.45 8.23
CA ARG A 68 -15.50 2.65 7.52
C ARG A 68 -14.28 2.32 6.71
N TRP A 69 -14.08 3.09 5.65
CA TRP A 69 -12.85 3.03 4.88
C TRP A 69 -11.79 3.91 5.52
N TYR A 70 -10.56 3.44 5.49
CA TYR A 70 -9.37 4.21 5.86
C TYR A 70 -8.51 4.36 4.62
N ALA A 71 -7.98 5.54 4.39
CA ALA A 71 -7.19 5.79 3.18
C ALA A 71 -6.11 6.83 3.45
N GLY A 72 -5.06 6.76 2.66
CA GLY A 72 -3.98 7.74 2.74
C GLY A 72 -2.86 7.42 1.77
N ASN A 73 -1.92 8.33 1.66
CA ASN A 73 -0.72 8.14 0.85
C ASN A 73 0.35 7.45 1.68
N LEU A 74 0.91 6.38 1.12
CA LEU A 74 2.04 5.69 1.72
C LEU A 74 3.30 6.17 1.02
N SER A 75 4.29 6.56 1.79
CA SER A 75 5.55 7.10 1.25
C SER A 75 6.61 6.02 1.16
N LEU A 76 7.41 6.10 0.11
CA LEU A 76 8.55 5.21 -0.07
C LEU A 76 9.56 5.45 1.04
N ARG A 77 9.91 4.39 1.76
CA ARG A 77 10.86 4.48 2.87
C ARG A 77 12.21 3.91 2.50
N THR A 78 12.24 2.69 1.96
CA THR A 78 13.49 2.03 1.62
C THR A 78 13.32 1.22 0.35
N ILE A 79 14.42 0.99 -0.34
CA ILE A 79 14.51 0.05 -1.44
C ILE A 79 15.68 -0.86 -1.12
N SER A 80 15.46 -2.18 -1.13
CA SER A 80 16.50 -3.16 -0.92
C SER A 80 16.50 -4.15 -2.08
N TYR A 81 17.62 -4.85 -2.25
CA TYR A 81 17.74 -5.86 -3.28
C TYR A 81 17.93 -7.20 -2.61
N SER A 82 17.10 -8.16 -2.96
CA SER A 82 17.14 -9.47 -2.32
C SER A 82 16.59 -10.51 -3.28
N ASN A 83 17.30 -11.63 -3.41
CA ASN A 83 16.86 -12.78 -4.21
C ASN A 83 16.51 -12.40 -5.66
N GLY A 84 17.31 -11.52 -6.24
CA GLY A 84 17.11 -11.12 -7.63
C GLY A 84 16.00 -10.10 -7.84
N ARG A 85 15.44 -9.54 -6.79
CA ARG A 85 14.36 -8.56 -6.88
C ARG A 85 14.68 -7.32 -6.05
N TYR A 86 14.17 -6.20 -6.52
CA TYR A 86 14.18 -4.97 -5.72
C TYR A 86 12.89 -4.91 -4.92
N VAL A 87 12.99 -4.63 -3.63
CA VAL A 87 11.84 -4.56 -2.74
C VAL A 87 11.77 -3.19 -2.13
N ALA A 88 10.69 -2.49 -2.41
CA ALA A 88 10.44 -1.16 -1.87
C ALA A 88 9.43 -1.27 -0.72
N THR A 89 9.71 -0.58 0.37
CA THR A 89 8.82 -0.55 1.53
C THR A 89 8.18 0.82 1.62
N TYR A 90 6.86 0.82 1.75
CA TYR A 90 6.05 2.03 1.85
C TYR A 90 5.29 2.03 3.16
N SER A 91 5.17 3.18 3.80
CA SER A 91 4.37 3.27 5.00
C SER A 91 3.78 4.67 5.14
N GLY A 92 2.72 4.76 5.92
CA GLY A 92 2.08 6.04 6.15
C GLY A 92 0.84 5.91 7.01
N ILE A 93 0.23 7.05 7.25
CA ILE A 93 -0.96 7.17 8.08
C ILE A 93 -2.19 7.10 7.18
N LEU A 94 -3.14 6.27 7.56
CA LEU A 94 -4.45 6.20 6.93
C LEU A 94 -5.44 6.97 7.79
N VAL A 95 -6.36 7.67 7.15
CA VAL A 95 -7.37 8.47 7.84
C VAL A 95 -8.75 7.90 7.53
N MET A 96 -9.60 7.84 8.53
CA MET A 96 -10.97 7.36 8.35
C MET A 96 -11.72 8.27 7.40
N GLN A 97 -12.40 7.68 6.43
CA GLN A 97 -13.13 8.40 5.40
C GLN A 97 -14.61 8.43 5.69
N ASN A 98 -15.28 9.38 5.06
CA ASN A 98 -16.73 9.50 5.19
C ASN A 98 -17.49 8.80 4.07
N TRP A 99 -16.81 8.05 3.25
CA TRP A 99 -17.45 7.35 2.11
C TRP A 99 -18.22 6.12 2.52
#